data_1ca502ee810f22252c863e7081aeb676
#
_entry.id   1ca502ee810f22252c863e7081aeb676
#
_cell.length_a   1.000
_cell.length_b   1.000
_cell.length_c   1.000
_cell.angle_alpha   90.00
_cell.angle_beta   90.00
_cell.angle_gamma   90.00
#
_symmetry.space_group_name_H-M   'P 1'
#
loop_
_entity.id
_entity.type
_entity.pdbx_description
1 polymer ?
#
loop_
_entity_poly.entity_id
_entity_poly.type
_entity_poly.pdbx_seq_one_letter_code
_entity_poly.pdbx_strand_id
1 'polypeptide(L)'
;KLSAEEDQADIRRQPNVMPVYLAKTEDGQIDKIILPVHGYGLWSTLYGFLALEADANTVAGLGFYSHAETPGLGGEVDNPKWKAQWPGKEVYKDGEPIVELVKGGVSEQTPNADYKVDALSGATLTSRGVTNLLQFWLGEDGYGPYLKKFRQES
;
A
#
# COMPACT_ATOMS: atom_id res chain seq x y z
N LYS A 1 16.37 -2.73 -14.43
CA LYS A 1 15.20 -3.32 -15.10
C LYS A 1 14.75 -4.55 -14.33
N LEU A 2 13.46 -4.65 -14.05
CA LEU A 2 12.88 -5.75 -13.29
C LEU A 2 12.46 -6.90 -14.22
N SER A 3 12.62 -8.15 -13.77
CA SER A 3 12.05 -9.30 -14.47
C SER A 3 10.54 -9.33 -14.23
N ALA A 4 9.80 -10.12 -15.03
CA ALA A 4 8.36 -10.25 -14.88
C ALA A 4 7.96 -10.83 -13.52
N GLU A 5 8.78 -11.73 -12.95
CA GLU A 5 8.53 -12.30 -11.63
C GLU A 5 8.77 -11.31 -10.50
N GLU A 6 9.78 -10.46 -10.64
CA GLU A 6 10.11 -9.42 -9.66
C GLU A 6 9.15 -8.24 -9.76
N ASP A 7 8.51 -8.05 -10.91
CA ASP A 7 7.71 -6.86 -11.22
C ASP A 7 6.22 -7.06 -10.97
N GLN A 8 5.88 -7.46 -9.75
CA GLN A 8 4.48 -7.68 -9.33
C GLN A 8 3.59 -6.45 -9.57
N ALA A 9 4.14 -5.25 -9.41
CA ALA A 9 3.41 -3.98 -9.56
C ALA A 9 3.38 -3.45 -10.99
N ASP A 10 4.01 -4.15 -11.94
CA ASP A 10 4.13 -3.75 -13.35
C ASP A 10 4.69 -2.34 -13.50
N ILE A 11 5.82 -2.09 -12.87
CA ILE A 11 6.53 -0.81 -12.93
C ILE A 11 7.72 -0.83 -13.90
N ARG A 12 8.12 -2.01 -14.35
CA ARG A 12 9.17 -2.30 -15.32
C ARG A 12 10.58 -1.95 -14.87
N ARG A 13 10.72 -0.86 -14.12
CA ARG A 13 12.00 -0.40 -13.57
C ARG A 13 11.79 0.04 -12.13
N GLN A 14 12.74 -0.30 -11.28
CA GLN A 14 12.78 0.16 -9.91
C GLN A 14 13.97 1.08 -9.74
N PRO A 15 13.83 2.30 -9.22
CA PRO A 15 14.97 3.16 -8.91
C PRO A 15 15.89 2.47 -7.89
N ASN A 16 17.19 2.66 -8.04
CA ASN A 16 18.16 2.13 -7.07
C ASN A 16 18.00 2.76 -5.69
N VAL A 17 17.50 4.01 -5.65
CA VAL A 17 17.30 4.77 -4.42
C VAL A 17 15.90 5.37 -4.45
N MET A 18 15.10 5.12 -3.41
CA MET A 18 13.78 5.71 -3.23
C MET A 18 13.78 6.56 -1.97
N PRO A 19 13.20 7.77 -2.04
CA PRO A 19 13.08 8.59 -0.83
C PRO A 19 12.05 7.98 0.11
N VAL A 20 12.34 8.05 1.41
CA VAL A 20 11.39 7.72 2.48
C VAL A 20 11.29 8.95 3.36
N TYR A 21 10.07 9.37 3.65
CA TYR A 21 9.84 10.56 4.45
C TYR A 21 9.45 10.16 5.86
N LEU A 22 10.15 10.71 6.85
CA LEU A 22 9.86 10.45 8.26
C LEU A 22 9.27 11.71 8.88
N ALA A 23 8.03 11.61 9.35
CA ALA A 23 7.42 12.67 10.15
C ALA A 23 7.84 12.43 11.60
N LYS A 24 8.32 13.45 12.26
CA LYS A 24 8.82 13.35 13.63
C LYS A 24 8.01 14.21 14.58
N THR A 25 7.94 13.76 15.84
CA THR A 25 7.35 14.54 16.92
C THR A 25 8.31 15.67 17.32
N GLU A 26 7.84 16.59 18.17
CA GLU A 26 8.67 17.71 18.64
C GLU A 26 9.93 17.27 19.37
N ASP A 27 9.91 16.12 20.04
CA ASP A 27 11.05 15.57 20.75
C ASP A 27 11.94 14.68 19.86
N GLY A 28 11.72 14.68 18.54
CA GLY A 28 12.58 14.01 17.57
C GLY A 28 12.29 12.54 17.34
N GLN A 29 11.23 12.00 17.96
CA GLN A 29 10.83 10.61 17.73
C GLN A 29 10.05 10.47 16.44
N ILE A 30 10.13 9.29 15.81
CA ILE A 30 9.39 9.01 14.58
C ILE A 30 7.91 8.87 14.91
N ASP A 31 7.08 9.66 14.21
CA ASP A 31 5.62 9.60 14.33
C ASP A 31 5.01 8.81 13.17
N LYS A 32 5.43 9.10 11.94
CA LYS A 32 4.93 8.45 10.73
C LYS A 32 6.07 8.13 9.77
N ILE A 33 5.88 7.07 9.01
CA ILE A 33 6.77 6.68 7.91
C ILE A 33 5.97 6.80 6.62
N ILE A 34 6.41 7.65 5.69
CA ILE A 34 5.69 7.93 4.45
C ILE A 34 6.48 7.37 3.28
N LEU A 35 5.86 6.45 2.55
CA LEU A 35 6.47 5.69 1.47
C LEU A 35 5.82 6.04 0.13
N PRO A 36 6.57 6.62 -0.82
CA PRO A 36 6.07 6.74 -2.20
C PRO A 36 5.87 5.34 -2.79
N VAL A 37 4.72 5.13 -3.39
CA VAL A 37 4.38 3.84 -4.03
C VAL A 37 3.79 4.11 -5.42
N HIS A 38 4.00 3.18 -6.34
CA HIS A 38 3.34 3.24 -7.64
C HIS A 38 3.22 1.84 -8.23
N GLY A 39 2.28 1.68 -9.15
CA GLY A 39 2.06 0.44 -9.87
C GLY A 39 0.92 0.58 -10.86
N TYR A 40 0.83 -0.34 -11.78
CA TYR A 40 -0.16 -0.30 -12.85
C TYR A 40 -1.52 -0.85 -12.37
N GLY A 41 -2.57 -0.08 -12.63
CA GLY A 41 -3.94 -0.50 -12.39
C GLY A 41 -4.50 -1.21 -13.63
N LEU A 42 -5.58 -0.65 -14.20
CA LEU A 42 -6.15 -1.16 -15.46
C LEU A 42 -5.70 -0.30 -16.65
N TRP A 43 -5.76 1.01 -16.54
CA TRP A 43 -5.52 1.95 -17.63
C TRP A 43 -4.24 2.76 -17.47
N SER A 44 -3.74 2.86 -16.26
CA SER A 44 -2.67 3.81 -15.96
C SER A 44 -1.80 3.32 -14.81
N THR A 45 -0.66 3.99 -14.63
CA THR A 45 0.11 3.85 -13.40
C THR A 45 -0.53 4.73 -12.33
N LEU A 46 -0.79 4.14 -11.15
CA LEU A 46 -1.21 4.91 -9.99
C LEU A 46 0.03 5.30 -9.19
N TYR A 47 0.12 6.57 -8.83
CA TYR A 47 1.20 7.12 -8.01
C TYR A 47 0.59 7.61 -6.70
N GLY A 48 1.15 7.19 -5.58
CA GLY A 48 0.60 7.58 -4.30
C GLY A 48 1.61 7.50 -3.16
N PHE A 49 1.07 7.64 -1.94
CA PHE A 49 1.84 7.53 -0.71
C PHE A 49 1.11 6.61 0.25
N LEU A 50 1.86 5.68 0.84
CA LEU A 50 1.41 4.88 1.97
C LEU A 50 2.06 5.44 3.22
N ALA A 51 1.26 5.86 4.18
CA ALA A 51 1.75 6.31 5.48
C ALA A 51 1.55 5.20 6.51
N LEU A 52 2.61 4.84 7.21
CA LEU A 52 2.58 3.88 8.31
C LEU A 52 2.85 4.60 9.63
N GLU A 53 2.31 4.06 10.71
CA GLU A 53 2.67 4.48 12.06
C GLU A 53 4.13 4.09 12.34
N ALA A 54 4.67 4.54 13.47
CA ALA A 54 6.07 4.29 13.83
C ALA A 54 6.42 2.80 13.96
N ASP A 55 5.41 1.93 14.12
CA ASP A 55 5.60 0.48 14.20
C ASP A 55 5.95 -0.16 12.84
N ALA A 56 5.91 0.62 11.76
CA ALA A 56 6.16 0.16 10.40
C ALA A 56 5.22 -0.98 9.95
N ASN A 57 4.04 -1.05 10.54
CA ASN A 57 3.04 -2.08 10.25
C ASN A 57 1.61 -1.54 10.18
N THR A 58 1.23 -0.66 11.09
CA THR A 58 -0.13 -0.10 11.13
C THR A 58 -0.23 1.04 10.13
N VAL A 59 -1.26 0.99 9.28
CA VAL A 59 -1.49 2.03 8.27
C VAL A 59 -2.04 3.28 8.93
N ALA A 60 -1.42 4.42 8.64
CA ALA A 60 -1.96 5.74 9.00
C ALA A 60 -2.84 6.29 7.88
N GLY A 61 -2.53 5.96 6.64
CA GLY A 61 -3.34 6.36 5.49
C GLY A 61 -2.74 5.91 4.17
N LEU A 62 -3.57 5.91 3.13
CA LEU A 62 -3.16 5.65 1.75
C LEU A 62 -3.86 6.65 0.86
N GLY A 63 -3.14 7.26 -0.05
CA GLY A 63 -3.72 8.17 -1.02
C GLY A 63 -2.97 8.14 -2.34
N PHE A 64 -3.70 8.28 -3.44
CA PHE A 64 -3.11 8.38 -4.78
C PHE A 64 -3.28 9.80 -5.27
N TYR A 65 -2.20 10.39 -5.78
CA TYR A 65 -2.22 11.77 -6.26
C TYR A 65 -2.24 11.87 -7.79
N SER A 66 -2.00 10.76 -8.48
CA SER A 66 -2.02 10.74 -9.95
C SER A 66 -2.41 9.35 -10.45
N HIS A 67 -3.39 9.32 -11.32
CA HIS A 67 -3.83 8.15 -12.08
C HIS A 67 -4.79 8.59 -13.18
N ALA A 68 -5.08 7.70 -14.11
CA ALA A 68 -6.08 7.91 -15.16
C ALA A 68 -7.06 6.73 -15.21
N GLU A 69 -7.41 6.19 -14.05
CA GLU A 69 -8.41 5.13 -13.94
C GLU A 69 -9.81 5.68 -14.16
N THR A 70 -10.77 4.81 -14.49
CA THR A 70 -12.12 5.21 -14.88
C THR A 70 -12.89 5.81 -13.70
N PRO A 71 -13.43 7.04 -13.83
CA PRO A 71 -14.28 7.61 -12.78
C PRO A 71 -15.45 6.71 -12.44
N GLY A 72 -15.75 6.57 -11.16
CA GLY A 72 -16.83 5.70 -10.66
C GLY A 72 -16.47 4.23 -10.57
N LEU A 73 -15.35 3.82 -11.16
CA LEU A 73 -14.82 2.45 -11.11
C LEU A 73 -13.44 2.46 -10.43
N GLY A 74 -12.36 2.31 -11.19
CA GLY A 74 -11.01 2.37 -10.64
C GLY A 74 -10.67 3.71 -10.00
N GLY A 75 -11.23 4.79 -10.50
CA GLY A 75 -11.06 6.13 -9.93
C GLY A 75 -11.62 6.28 -8.52
N GLU A 76 -12.38 5.31 -8.03
CA GLU A 76 -12.89 5.31 -6.66
C GLU A 76 -11.79 5.13 -5.61
N VAL A 77 -10.53 4.93 -6.01
CA VAL A 77 -9.39 5.04 -5.10
C VAL A 77 -9.30 6.43 -4.45
N ASP A 78 -9.92 7.44 -5.07
CA ASP A 78 -9.99 8.79 -4.53
C ASP A 78 -11.19 9.03 -3.61
N ASN A 79 -12.12 8.07 -3.51
CA ASN A 79 -13.31 8.22 -2.69
C ASN A 79 -12.94 8.24 -1.20
N PRO A 80 -13.31 9.31 -0.46
CA PRO A 80 -12.99 9.42 0.97
C PRO A 80 -13.48 8.24 1.81
N LYS A 81 -14.62 7.64 1.46
CA LYS A 81 -15.16 6.47 2.19
C LYS A 81 -14.26 5.24 2.02
N TRP A 82 -13.74 5.05 0.80
CA TRP A 82 -12.81 3.95 0.57
C TRP A 82 -11.48 4.21 1.26
N LYS A 83 -10.96 5.42 1.15
CA LYS A 83 -9.71 5.81 1.81
C LYS A 83 -9.80 5.69 3.33
N ALA A 84 -10.97 5.94 3.90
CA ALA A 84 -11.19 5.88 5.35
C ALA A 84 -11.09 4.45 5.92
N GLN A 85 -11.10 3.42 5.09
CA GLN A 85 -10.92 2.04 5.54
C GLN A 85 -9.47 1.72 5.90
N TRP A 86 -8.51 2.49 5.38
CA TRP A 86 -7.09 2.18 5.50
C TRP A 86 -6.49 2.44 6.89
N PRO A 87 -6.78 3.58 7.56
CA PRO A 87 -6.20 3.82 8.88
C PRO A 87 -6.55 2.71 9.87
N GLY A 88 -5.53 2.20 10.55
CA GLY A 88 -5.69 1.12 11.51
C GLY A 88 -5.51 -0.28 10.95
N LYS A 89 -5.47 -0.45 9.63
CA LYS A 89 -5.17 -1.75 9.03
C LYS A 89 -3.70 -2.07 9.21
N GLU A 90 -3.36 -3.35 9.17
CA GLU A 90 -1.99 -3.82 9.25
C GLU A 90 -1.55 -4.36 7.90
N VAL A 91 -0.25 -4.30 7.62
CA VAL A 91 0.28 -4.74 6.32
C VAL A 91 1.09 -6.02 6.41
N TYR A 92 1.77 -6.28 7.53
CA TYR A 92 2.61 -7.46 7.69
C TYR A 92 2.03 -8.45 8.69
N LYS A 93 2.03 -9.72 8.32
CA LYS A 93 1.76 -10.83 9.22
C LYS A 93 2.94 -11.80 9.16
N ASP A 94 3.56 -12.05 10.31
CA ASP A 94 4.74 -12.93 10.40
C ASP A 94 5.86 -12.51 9.43
N GLY A 95 6.01 -11.19 9.23
CA GLY A 95 7.03 -10.63 8.35
C GLY A 95 6.68 -10.59 6.87
N GLU A 96 5.52 -11.10 6.48
CA GLU A 96 5.07 -11.13 5.08
C GLU A 96 4.02 -10.07 4.81
N PRO A 97 4.12 -9.34 3.68
CA PRO A 97 3.11 -8.33 3.33
C PRO A 97 1.88 -9.05 2.75
N ILE A 98 0.83 -9.16 3.57
CA ILE A 98 -0.40 -9.84 3.16
C ILE A 98 -1.57 -8.89 2.93
N VAL A 99 -1.36 -7.59 3.05
CA VAL A 99 -2.41 -6.59 2.81
C VAL A 99 -2.99 -6.76 1.41
N GLU A 100 -4.32 -6.76 1.31
CA GLU A 100 -4.99 -6.96 0.01
C GLU A 100 -6.37 -6.34 -0.02
N LEU A 101 -6.84 -6.05 -1.24
CA LEU A 101 -8.21 -5.66 -1.51
C LEU A 101 -9.01 -6.92 -1.84
N VAL A 102 -10.18 -7.09 -1.21
CA VAL A 102 -11.01 -8.29 -1.38
C VAL A 102 -12.42 -7.94 -1.83
N LYS A 103 -12.95 -8.74 -2.73
CA LYS A 103 -14.32 -8.61 -3.21
C LYS A 103 -15.30 -9.09 -2.14
N GLY A 104 -16.48 -8.47 -2.10
CA GLY A 104 -17.55 -8.87 -1.20
C GLY A 104 -17.56 -8.17 0.15
N GLY A 105 -16.63 -7.26 0.35
CA GLY A 105 -16.55 -6.48 1.58
C GLY A 105 -15.84 -7.19 2.72
N VAL A 106 -15.38 -6.41 3.68
CA VAL A 106 -14.66 -6.89 4.86
C VAL A 106 -15.55 -6.72 6.09
N SER A 107 -15.69 -7.77 6.88
CA SER A 107 -16.43 -7.76 8.13
C SER A 107 -15.57 -8.33 9.25
N GLU A 108 -16.08 -8.29 10.49
CA GLU A 108 -15.37 -8.86 11.62
C GLU A 108 -15.14 -10.38 11.49
N GLN A 109 -15.97 -11.07 10.71
CA GLN A 109 -15.84 -12.51 10.45
C GLN A 109 -14.89 -12.84 9.32
N THR A 110 -14.45 -11.85 8.54
CA THR A 110 -13.52 -12.09 7.44
C THR A 110 -12.16 -12.55 7.98
N PRO A 111 -11.62 -13.69 7.53
CA PRO A 111 -10.29 -14.11 7.97
C PRO A 111 -9.24 -13.04 7.64
N ASN A 112 -8.39 -12.72 8.60
CA ASN A 112 -7.37 -11.68 8.48
C ASN A 112 -7.96 -10.30 8.10
N ALA A 113 -9.12 -9.95 8.67
CA ALA A 113 -9.81 -8.68 8.36
C ALA A 113 -8.94 -7.44 8.58
N ASP A 114 -8.03 -7.47 9.55
CA ASP A 114 -7.12 -6.36 9.84
C ASP A 114 -6.13 -6.08 8.69
N TYR A 115 -5.98 -7.02 7.76
CA TYR A 115 -5.08 -6.91 6.61
C TYR A 115 -5.82 -6.71 5.30
N LYS A 116 -7.13 -6.50 5.36
CA LYS A 116 -7.98 -6.47 4.17
C LYS A 116 -8.80 -5.20 4.08
N VAL A 117 -8.98 -4.71 2.87
CA VAL A 117 -9.80 -3.54 2.54
C VAL A 117 -10.77 -3.94 1.42
N ASP A 118 -11.95 -3.33 1.39
CA ASP A 118 -12.92 -3.60 0.33
C ASP A 118 -12.33 -3.29 -1.04
N ALA A 119 -12.48 -4.21 -1.98
CA ALA A 119 -12.14 -3.95 -3.37
C ALA A 119 -13.05 -2.87 -3.95
N LEU A 120 -12.56 -2.22 -5.01
CA LEU A 120 -13.31 -1.21 -5.72
C LEU A 120 -14.42 -1.89 -6.53
N SER A 121 -15.66 -1.46 -6.32
CA SER A 121 -16.82 -2.05 -6.96
C SER A 121 -16.72 -1.92 -8.50
N GLY A 122 -16.87 -3.05 -9.21
CA GLY A 122 -16.79 -3.07 -10.65
C GLY A 122 -15.41 -2.83 -11.24
N ALA A 123 -14.36 -2.81 -10.41
CA ALA A 123 -13.00 -2.48 -10.84
C ALA A 123 -11.98 -3.52 -10.34
N THR A 124 -12.17 -4.78 -10.74
CA THR A 124 -11.34 -5.90 -10.30
C THR A 124 -9.87 -5.73 -10.66
N LEU A 125 -9.58 -5.25 -11.89
CA LEU A 125 -8.19 -5.11 -12.33
C LEU A 125 -7.46 -3.97 -11.62
N THR A 126 -8.13 -2.85 -11.38
CA THR A 126 -7.55 -1.75 -10.59
C THR A 126 -7.32 -2.21 -9.15
N SER A 127 -8.28 -2.94 -8.56
CA SER A 127 -8.15 -3.49 -7.19
C SER A 127 -6.96 -4.43 -7.10
N ARG A 128 -6.78 -5.30 -8.08
CA ARG A 128 -5.62 -6.21 -8.13
C ARG A 128 -4.32 -5.42 -8.27
N GLY A 129 -4.32 -4.38 -9.09
CA GLY A 129 -3.16 -3.50 -9.26
C GLY A 129 -2.75 -2.82 -7.97
N VAL A 130 -3.72 -2.32 -7.20
CA VAL A 130 -3.45 -1.70 -5.88
C VAL A 130 -2.87 -2.74 -4.91
N THR A 131 -3.47 -3.93 -4.84
CA THR A 131 -2.93 -5.01 -4.01
C THR A 131 -1.49 -5.33 -4.41
N ASN A 132 -1.24 -5.49 -5.70
CA ASN A 132 0.08 -5.86 -6.22
C ASN A 132 1.13 -4.79 -5.94
N LEU A 133 0.80 -3.51 -6.14
CA LEU A 133 1.76 -2.45 -5.87
C LEU A 133 2.12 -2.36 -4.39
N LEU A 134 1.13 -2.54 -3.51
CA LEU A 134 1.39 -2.52 -2.07
C LEU A 134 2.27 -3.70 -1.65
N GLN A 135 1.94 -4.91 -2.10
CA GLN A 135 2.74 -6.09 -1.76
C GLN A 135 4.16 -6.01 -2.34
N PHE A 136 4.31 -5.45 -3.54
CA PHE A 136 5.63 -5.25 -4.12
C PHE A 136 6.48 -4.30 -3.28
N TRP A 137 5.96 -3.09 -3.01
CA TRP A 137 6.74 -2.07 -2.30
C TRP A 137 6.99 -2.42 -0.84
N LEU A 138 6.10 -3.21 -0.22
CA LEU A 138 6.28 -3.70 1.15
C LEU A 138 7.09 -4.99 1.23
N GLY A 139 7.38 -5.62 0.08
CA GLY A 139 8.15 -6.86 0.00
C GLY A 139 9.65 -6.64 -0.03
N GLU A 140 10.39 -7.74 -0.23
CA GLU A 140 11.86 -7.75 -0.20
C GLU A 140 12.49 -6.88 -1.28
N ASP A 141 11.83 -6.75 -2.44
CA ASP A 141 12.34 -5.95 -3.56
C ASP A 141 12.02 -4.46 -3.42
N GLY A 142 11.21 -4.08 -2.45
CA GLY A 142 10.83 -2.70 -2.15
C GLY A 142 11.37 -2.24 -0.82
N TYR A 143 10.50 -1.69 0.01
CA TYR A 143 10.86 -1.12 1.30
C TYR A 143 10.97 -2.15 2.43
N GLY A 144 10.65 -3.43 2.14
CA GLY A 144 10.61 -4.47 3.17
C GLY A 144 11.83 -4.53 4.09
N PRO A 145 13.06 -4.64 3.53
CA PRO A 145 14.27 -4.68 4.37
C PRO A 145 14.47 -3.43 5.24
N TYR A 146 14.14 -2.26 4.70
CA TYR A 146 14.22 -1.00 5.43
C TYR A 146 13.22 -0.97 6.59
N LEU A 147 11.96 -1.35 6.32
CA LEU A 147 10.89 -1.32 7.32
C LEU A 147 11.10 -2.36 8.43
N LYS A 148 11.73 -3.47 8.11
CA LYS A 148 12.03 -4.51 9.08
C LYS A 148 12.85 -3.98 10.25
N LYS A 149 13.74 -3.02 10.02
CA LYS A 149 14.55 -2.40 11.06
C LYS A 149 13.68 -1.72 12.12
N PHE A 150 12.61 -1.06 11.72
CA PHE A 150 11.68 -0.40 12.66
C PHE A 150 10.91 -1.42 13.48
N ARG A 151 10.47 -2.52 12.87
CA ARG A 151 9.71 -3.55 13.57
C ARG A 151 10.56 -4.31 14.58
N GLN A 152 11.84 -4.52 14.29
CA GLN A 152 12.76 -5.24 15.20
C GLN A 152 13.21 -4.39 16.38
N GLU A 153 13.15 -3.08 16.28
CA GLU A 153 13.56 -2.14 17.31
C GLU A 153 12.45 -1.83 18.33
N SER A 154 11.24 -2.26 18.05
CA SER A 154 10.08 -1.99 18.91
C SER A 154 9.85 -3.07 19.94
#